data_122c4fd98ac7b9a8308e841e1c179312
#
_entry.id   122c4fd98ac7b9a8308e841e1c179312
#
_cell.length_a   1.000
_cell.length_b   1.000
_cell.length_c   1.000
_cell.angle_alpha   90.00
_cell.angle_beta   90.00
_cell.angle_gamma   90.00
#
_symmetry.space_group_name_H-M   'P 1'
#
loop_
_entity.id
_entity.type
_entity.pdbx_description
1 polymer ?
#
loop_
_entity_poly.entity_id
_entity_poly.type
_entity_poly.pdbx_seq_one_letter_code
_entity_poly.pdbx_strand_id
1 'polypeptide(L)'
;LPIFFDEAVDIHHIFPEAWCKKQGIDAKVYDTVVNKTPLSYRTNRIIGGVAPSDYLARLQAGKSEGSGQIEVPPIEPTLLDAHLASHCINPEHLRANDFTSFMEARKRALLSLINAATGNESVETAAPSEGEEPTEELVRDTESLHGAE
;
A
#
# COMPACT_ATOMS: atom_id res chain seq x y z
N LEU A 1 -28.22 2.89 -12.01
CA LEU A 1 -27.01 2.39 -12.70
C LEU A 1 -26.15 3.46 -13.39
N PRO A 2 -26.54 4.72 -13.55
CA PRO A 2 -25.67 5.72 -14.15
C PRO A 2 -24.64 6.33 -13.19
N ILE A 3 -24.68 6.03 -11.91
CA ILE A 3 -23.91 6.75 -10.88
C ILE A 3 -22.41 6.40 -10.88
N PHE A 4 -22.02 5.29 -11.51
CA PHE A 4 -20.62 4.83 -11.55
C PHE A 4 -19.75 5.57 -12.58
N PHE A 5 -20.32 6.35 -13.48
CA PHE A 5 -19.57 7.01 -14.56
C PHE A 5 -19.30 8.49 -14.33
N ASP A 6 -19.90 9.09 -13.30
CA ASP A 6 -19.81 10.55 -13.04
C ASP A 6 -18.76 10.95 -12.01
N GLU A 7 -18.20 10.02 -11.25
CA GLU A 7 -17.08 10.30 -10.34
C GLU A 7 -15.78 9.72 -10.92
N ALA A 8 -14.85 10.59 -11.26
CA ALA A 8 -13.50 10.16 -11.61
C ALA A 8 -12.89 9.44 -10.40
N VAL A 9 -12.58 8.17 -10.58
CA VAL A 9 -11.89 7.34 -9.59
C VAL A 9 -10.43 7.22 -10.02
N ASP A 10 -9.53 7.48 -9.10
CA ASP A 10 -8.10 7.37 -9.32
C ASP A 10 -7.44 6.59 -8.19
N ILE A 11 -6.22 6.13 -8.41
CA ILE A 11 -5.46 5.39 -7.42
C ILE A 11 -4.65 6.35 -6.58
N HIS A 12 -4.87 6.33 -5.27
CA HIS A 12 -4.23 7.24 -4.33
C HIS A 12 -3.54 6.51 -3.19
N HIS A 13 -2.54 7.17 -2.60
CA HIS A 13 -1.88 6.68 -1.39
C HIS A 13 -2.83 6.76 -0.19
N ILE A 14 -2.85 5.68 0.60
CA ILE A 14 -3.60 5.62 1.88
C ILE A 14 -2.86 6.44 2.95
N PHE A 15 -1.56 6.20 3.11
CA PHE A 15 -0.66 7.11 3.81
C PHE A 15 -0.06 8.07 2.78
N PRO A 16 -0.44 9.35 2.82
CA PRO A 16 -0.07 10.31 1.78
C PRO A 16 1.44 10.45 1.62
N GLU A 17 1.88 10.60 0.38
CA GLU A 17 3.30 10.78 0.05
C GLU A 17 3.96 11.90 0.86
N ALA A 18 3.29 13.05 0.98
CA ALA A 18 3.81 14.19 1.73
C ALA A 18 4.02 13.86 3.20
N TRP A 19 3.12 13.09 3.80
CA TRP A 19 3.26 12.61 5.17
C TRP A 19 4.42 11.61 5.29
N CYS A 20 4.49 10.63 4.41
CA CYS A 20 5.57 9.63 4.40
C CYS A 20 6.95 10.26 4.27
N LYS A 21 7.12 11.25 3.39
CA LYS A 21 8.36 12.02 3.26
C LYS A 21 8.76 12.72 4.54
N LYS A 22 7.80 13.33 5.25
CA LYS A 22 8.06 13.98 6.56
C LYS A 22 8.49 12.98 7.63
N GLN A 23 8.00 11.73 7.55
CA GLN A 23 8.40 10.66 8.48
C GLN A 23 9.73 9.99 8.09
N GLY A 24 10.34 10.38 6.99
CA GLY A 24 11.58 9.78 6.50
C GLY A 24 11.40 8.38 5.91
N ILE A 25 10.19 8.02 5.48
CA ILE A 25 9.89 6.73 4.87
C ILE A 25 10.37 6.75 3.42
N ASP A 26 11.11 5.71 3.00
CA ASP A 26 11.62 5.58 1.64
C ASP A 26 10.47 5.42 0.63
N ALA A 27 10.60 6.09 -0.52
CA ALA A 27 9.64 5.99 -1.63
C ALA A 27 9.43 4.55 -2.10
N LYS A 28 10.45 3.72 -2.08
CA LYS A 28 10.34 2.28 -2.40
C LYS A 28 9.37 1.54 -1.49
N VAL A 29 9.16 2.04 -0.28
CA VAL A 29 8.25 1.45 0.70
C VAL A 29 6.85 2.04 0.57
N TYR A 30 6.70 3.37 0.58
CA TYR A 30 5.37 3.98 0.54
C TYR A 30 4.74 4.00 -0.86
N ASP A 31 5.51 3.95 -1.93
CA ASP A 31 5.01 3.99 -3.31
C ASP A 31 4.76 2.58 -3.88
N THR A 32 4.15 1.73 -3.09
CA THR A 32 3.77 0.37 -3.46
C THR A 32 2.25 0.21 -3.50
N VAL A 33 1.78 -0.81 -4.19
CA VAL A 33 0.35 -1.13 -4.29
C VAL A 33 -0.31 -1.35 -2.92
N VAL A 34 0.45 -1.82 -1.93
CA VAL A 34 -0.03 -2.04 -0.57
C VAL A 34 -0.51 -0.74 0.09
N ASN A 35 0.12 0.40 -0.24
CA ASN A 35 -0.26 1.72 0.25
C ASN A 35 -1.18 2.48 -0.72
N LYS A 36 -1.83 1.80 -1.66
CA LYS A 36 -2.68 2.45 -2.66
C LYS A 36 -4.08 1.84 -2.69
N THR A 37 -5.07 2.68 -2.97
CA THR A 37 -6.46 2.25 -3.15
C THR A 37 -7.19 3.20 -4.10
N PRO A 38 -8.22 2.71 -4.82
CA PRO A 38 -9.09 3.58 -5.61
C PRO A 38 -9.87 4.51 -4.67
N LEU A 39 -9.87 5.79 -4.99
CA LEU A 39 -10.64 6.80 -4.27
C LEU A 39 -11.33 7.73 -5.27
N SER A 40 -12.50 8.27 -4.88
CA SER A 40 -13.10 9.34 -5.64
C SER A 40 -12.29 10.62 -5.54
N TYR A 41 -12.38 11.46 -6.56
CA TYR A 41 -11.71 12.76 -6.57
C TYR A 41 -12.10 13.64 -5.35
N ARG A 42 -13.37 13.60 -4.93
CA ARG A 42 -13.85 14.33 -3.75
C ARG A 42 -13.15 13.86 -2.48
N THR A 43 -13.09 12.56 -2.25
CA THR A 43 -12.41 11.98 -1.08
C THR A 43 -10.93 12.33 -1.07
N ASN A 44 -10.28 12.25 -2.22
CA ASN A 44 -8.86 12.60 -2.34
C ASN A 44 -8.56 14.06 -2.00
N ARG A 45 -9.45 14.99 -2.37
CA ARG A 45 -9.31 16.41 -1.99
C ARG A 45 -9.39 16.64 -0.49
N ILE A 46 -10.17 15.84 0.23
CA ILE A 46 -10.26 15.90 1.69
C ILE A 46 -9.02 15.33 2.35
N ILE A 47 -8.50 14.22 1.83
CA ILE A 47 -7.30 13.56 2.32
C ILE A 47 -6.10 14.51 2.24
N GLY A 48 -5.84 15.08 1.07
CA GLY A 48 -4.66 15.91 0.87
C GLY A 48 -3.37 15.21 1.26
N GLY A 49 -2.43 15.95 1.80
CA GLY A 49 -1.12 15.43 2.25
C GLY A 49 -0.99 15.27 3.77
N VAL A 50 -2.09 15.20 4.50
CA VAL A 50 -2.10 15.18 5.97
C VAL A 50 -2.04 13.74 6.51
N ALA A 51 -1.78 13.62 7.82
CA ALA A 51 -1.77 12.32 8.50
C ALA A 51 -3.12 11.60 8.36
N PRO A 52 -3.13 10.27 8.31
CA PRO A 52 -4.38 9.51 8.25
C PRO A 52 -5.37 9.82 9.37
N SER A 53 -4.90 10.00 10.61
CA SER A 53 -5.76 10.42 11.73
C SER A 53 -6.50 11.73 11.45
N ASP A 54 -5.84 12.67 10.78
CA ASP A 54 -6.41 13.98 10.48
C ASP A 54 -7.43 13.89 9.35
N TYR A 55 -7.14 13.18 8.26
CA TYR A 55 -8.11 13.08 7.17
C TYR A 55 -9.32 12.22 7.55
N LEU A 56 -9.17 11.20 8.41
CA LEU A 56 -10.32 10.46 8.93
C LEU A 56 -11.23 11.36 9.76
N ALA A 57 -10.67 12.22 10.61
CA ALA A 57 -11.44 13.20 11.35
C ALA A 57 -12.18 14.16 10.42
N ARG A 58 -11.55 14.60 9.33
CA ARG A 58 -12.19 15.46 8.31
C ARG A 58 -13.34 14.75 7.59
N LEU A 59 -13.16 13.46 7.24
CA LEU A 59 -14.22 12.67 6.61
C LEU A 59 -15.40 12.45 7.55
N GLN A 60 -15.16 12.26 8.84
CA GLN A 60 -16.20 12.13 9.86
C GLN A 60 -16.96 13.43 10.10
N ALA A 61 -16.27 14.56 10.04
CA ALA A 61 -16.88 15.88 10.23
C ALA A 61 -17.63 16.38 8.99
N GLY A 62 -17.26 15.90 7.80
CA GLY A 62 -17.71 16.46 6.54
C GLY A 62 -17.07 17.82 6.24
N LYS A 63 -17.32 18.34 5.05
CA LYS A 63 -16.84 19.66 4.62
C LYS A 63 -18.01 20.52 4.17
N SER A 64 -18.16 21.66 4.79
CA SER A 64 -19.09 22.69 4.32
C SER A 64 -18.31 23.84 3.70
N GLU A 65 -18.73 24.30 2.54
CA GLU A 65 -18.28 25.59 2.00
C GLU A 65 -19.11 26.73 2.59
N GLY A 66 -18.52 27.93 2.65
CA GLY A 66 -19.04 29.10 3.35
C GLY A 66 -20.40 29.63 2.89
N SER A 67 -21.12 28.96 2.01
CA SER A 67 -22.47 29.25 1.55
C SER A 67 -23.55 28.39 2.24
N GLY A 68 -23.19 27.59 3.24
CA GLY A 68 -24.12 26.70 3.93
C GLY A 68 -24.49 25.44 3.18
N GLN A 69 -23.93 25.19 1.99
CA GLN A 69 -24.04 23.92 1.30
C GLN A 69 -22.94 22.97 1.78
N ILE A 70 -23.36 21.77 2.19
CA ILE A 70 -22.43 20.71 2.55
C ILE A 70 -21.87 20.13 1.26
N GLU A 71 -20.61 20.45 0.95
CA GLU A 71 -19.91 19.92 -0.24
C GLU A 71 -19.64 18.42 -0.11
N VAL A 72 -19.30 17.97 1.11
CA VAL A 72 -19.12 16.57 1.44
C VAL A 72 -19.84 16.29 2.75
N PRO A 73 -20.86 15.42 2.76
CA PRO A 73 -21.57 15.09 3.99
C PRO A 73 -20.65 14.36 4.97
N PRO A 74 -20.88 14.52 6.28
CA PRO A 74 -20.16 13.76 7.29
C PRO A 74 -20.44 12.26 7.13
N ILE A 75 -19.40 11.46 7.34
CA ILE A 75 -19.50 10.00 7.31
C ILE A 75 -19.55 9.50 8.76
N GLU A 76 -20.59 8.74 9.07
CA GLU A 76 -20.73 8.14 10.39
C GLU A 76 -19.54 7.19 10.67
N PRO A 77 -18.95 7.18 11.89
CA PRO A 77 -17.71 6.44 12.18
C PRO A 77 -17.78 4.94 11.88
N THR A 78 -18.89 4.29 12.19
CA THR A 78 -19.03 2.84 11.92
C THR A 78 -19.14 2.56 10.43
N LEU A 79 -19.76 3.44 9.66
CA LEU A 79 -19.83 3.35 8.21
C LEU A 79 -18.46 3.59 7.57
N LEU A 80 -17.71 4.57 8.08
CA LEU A 80 -16.34 4.83 7.64
C LEU A 80 -15.44 3.61 7.90
N ASP A 81 -15.53 3.00 9.06
CA ASP A 81 -14.77 1.80 9.41
C ASP A 81 -15.14 0.61 8.51
N ALA A 82 -16.40 0.45 8.17
CA ALA A 82 -16.85 -0.57 7.23
C ALA A 82 -16.30 -0.33 5.81
N HIS A 83 -16.26 0.91 5.35
CA HIS A 83 -15.63 1.27 4.08
C HIS A 83 -14.13 0.98 4.07
N LEU A 84 -13.42 1.34 5.13
CA LEU A 84 -11.99 1.05 5.26
C LEU A 84 -11.74 -0.47 5.24
N ALA A 85 -12.51 -1.24 5.98
CA ALA A 85 -12.42 -2.70 5.98
C ALA A 85 -12.65 -3.30 4.59
N SER A 86 -13.57 -2.75 3.79
CA SER A 86 -13.82 -3.20 2.41
C SER A 86 -12.62 -2.97 1.48
N HIS A 87 -11.72 -2.04 1.83
CA HIS A 87 -10.45 -1.79 1.16
C HIS A 87 -9.26 -2.53 1.80
N CYS A 88 -9.52 -3.52 2.67
CA CYS A 88 -8.50 -4.25 3.41
C CYS A 88 -7.66 -3.35 4.34
N ILE A 89 -8.27 -2.32 4.89
CA ILE A 89 -7.62 -1.36 5.78
C ILE A 89 -8.15 -1.54 7.19
N ASN A 90 -7.25 -1.72 8.17
CA ASN A 90 -7.62 -1.66 9.57
C ASN A 90 -7.69 -0.20 10.03
N PRO A 91 -8.88 0.31 10.45
CA PRO A 91 -9.05 1.70 10.84
C PRO A 91 -8.16 2.14 12.00
N GLU A 92 -7.84 1.24 12.92
CA GLU A 92 -7.02 1.55 14.10
C GLU A 92 -5.60 1.95 13.71
N HIS A 93 -5.02 1.29 12.71
CA HIS A 93 -3.68 1.64 12.22
C HIS A 93 -3.63 3.04 11.61
N LEU A 94 -4.70 3.47 10.94
CA LEU A 94 -4.82 4.81 10.40
C LEU A 94 -5.00 5.85 11.50
N ARG A 95 -5.85 5.58 12.49
CA ARG A 95 -6.06 6.49 13.62
C ARG A 95 -4.81 6.67 14.47
N ALA A 96 -3.99 5.64 14.57
CA ALA A 96 -2.71 5.67 15.27
C ALA A 96 -1.56 6.23 14.42
N ASN A 97 -1.78 6.49 13.12
CA ASN A 97 -0.73 6.81 12.15
C ASN A 97 0.40 5.77 12.13
N ASP A 98 0.05 4.50 12.37
CA ASP A 98 0.99 3.38 12.42
C ASP A 98 1.18 2.78 11.02
N PHE A 99 2.10 3.36 10.27
CA PHE A 99 2.40 2.96 8.91
C PHE A 99 2.91 1.51 8.83
N THR A 100 3.77 1.10 9.74
CA THR A 100 4.38 -0.24 9.72
C THR A 100 3.33 -1.33 9.92
N SER A 101 2.53 -1.23 10.97
CA SER A 101 1.46 -2.20 11.25
C SER A 101 0.40 -2.20 10.14
N PHE A 102 0.07 -1.03 9.60
CA PHE A 102 -0.82 -0.90 8.46
C PHE A 102 -0.30 -1.67 7.24
N MET A 103 0.96 -1.47 6.85
CA MET A 103 1.55 -2.12 5.68
C MET A 103 1.58 -3.64 5.82
N GLU A 104 1.97 -4.14 6.99
CA GLU A 104 2.01 -5.59 7.27
C GLU A 104 0.63 -6.23 7.23
N ALA A 105 -0.34 -5.62 7.90
CA ALA A 105 -1.71 -6.13 7.94
C ALA A 105 -2.38 -6.10 6.56
N ARG A 106 -2.20 -5.01 5.81
CA ARG A 106 -2.79 -4.88 4.48
C ARG A 106 -2.16 -5.84 3.47
N LYS A 107 -0.85 -6.01 3.51
CA LYS A 107 -0.15 -7.00 2.69
C LYS A 107 -0.73 -8.40 2.91
N ARG A 108 -0.90 -8.82 4.17
CA ARG A 108 -1.52 -10.12 4.50
C ARG A 108 -2.96 -10.23 4.01
N ALA A 109 -3.76 -9.18 4.17
CA ALA A 109 -5.15 -9.17 3.72
C ALA A 109 -5.25 -9.26 2.19
N LEU A 110 -4.43 -8.53 1.44
CA LEU A 110 -4.39 -8.58 -0.02
C LEU A 110 -3.91 -9.95 -0.52
N LEU A 111 -2.89 -10.54 0.10
CA LEU A 111 -2.43 -11.91 -0.23
C LEU A 111 -3.53 -12.94 0.02
N SER A 112 -4.28 -12.81 1.11
CA SER A 112 -5.41 -13.69 1.42
C SER A 112 -6.51 -13.60 0.35
N LEU A 113 -6.80 -12.40 -0.15
CA LEU A 113 -7.75 -12.21 -1.26
C LEU A 113 -7.26 -12.86 -2.57
N ILE A 114 -5.98 -12.70 -2.88
CA ILE A 114 -5.37 -13.31 -4.08
C ILE A 114 -5.43 -14.83 -3.96
N ASN A 115 -5.09 -15.40 -2.82
CA ASN A 115 -5.16 -16.84 -2.57
C ASN A 115 -6.58 -17.39 -2.71
N ALA A 116 -7.56 -16.70 -2.15
CA ALA A 116 -8.97 -17.08 -2.28
C ALA A 116 -9.46 -17.03 -3.73
N ALA A 117 -9.02 -16.05 -4.52
CA ALA A 117 -9.42 -15.88 -5.92
C ALA A 117 -8.72 -16.87 -6.86
N THR A 118 -7.46 -17.24 -6.59
CA THR A 118 -6.64 -18.10 -7.46
C THR A 118 -6.63 -19.55 -7.03
N GLY A 119 -7.01 -19.86 -5.79
CA GLY A 119 -6.90 -21.20 -5.20
C GLY A 119 -5.45 -21.64 -4.93
N ASN A 120 -4.48 -20.73 -5.04
CA ASN A 120 -3.07 -21.00 -4.78
C ASN A 120 -2.65 -20.34 -3.46
N GLU A 121 -1.78 -21.02 -2.71
CA GLU A 121 -1.07 -20.38 -1.62
C GLU A 121 0.03 -19.49 -2.21
N SER A 122 -0.06 -18.19 -2.01
CA SER A 122 1.07 -17.31 -2.30
C SER A 122 2.12 -17.52 -1.22
N VAL A 123 3.26 -18.07 -1.64
CA VAL A 123 4.43 -18.14 -0.77
C VAL A 123 5.02 -16.75 -0.67
N GLU A 124 5.13 -16.23 0.55
CA GLU A 124 5.95 -15.06 0.79
C GLU A 124 7.40 -15.47 0.50
N THR A 125 7.90 -15.13 -0.69
CA THR A 125 9.31 -15.30 -0.99
C THR A 125 10.06 -14.34 -0.10
N ALA A 126 10.72 -14.88 0.91
CA ALA A 126 11.76 -14.15 1.61
C ALA A 126 12.73 -13.58 0.56
N ALA A 127 13.09 -12.30 0.72
CA ALA A 127 14.12 -11.72 -0.13
C ALA A 127 15.32 -12.67 -0.19
N PRO A 128 15.89 -12.97 -1.39
CA PRO A 128 17.05 -13.83 -1.46
C PRO A 128 18.13 -13.22 -0.56
N SER A 129 18.61 -14.01 0.39
CA SER A 129 19.76 -13.64 1.16
C SER A 129 20.91 -13.46 0.17
N GLU A 130 21.41 -12.23 0.07
CA GLU A 130 22.65 -11.97 -0.64
C GLU A 130 23.76 -12.78 0.05
N GLY A 131 24.27 -13.79 -0.60
CA GLY A 131 25.40 -14.54 -0.08
C GLY A 131 25.42 -16.01 -0.42
N GLU A 132 25.51 -16.35 -1.69
CA GLU A 132 26.28 -17.47 -2.18
C GLU A 132 26.58 -17.20 -3.65
N GLU A 133 27.71 -16.55 -3.89
CA GLU A 133 28.33 -16.65 -5.20
C GLU A 133 28.73 -18.12 -5.41
N PRO A 134 28.40 -18.72 -6.56
CA PRO A 134 28.98 -20.02 -6.89
C PRO A 134 30.48 -19.82 -7.03
N THR A 135 31.25 -20.45 -6.16
CA THR A 135 32.67 -20.62 -6.35
C THR A 135 32.86 -21.36 -7.65
N GLU A 136 33.34 -20.69 -8.67
CA GLU A 136 33.86 -21.34 -9.85
C GLU A 136 35.03 -22.22 -9.39
N GLU A 137 34.76 -23.50 -9.34
CA GLU A 137 35.82 -24.51 -9.22
C GLU A 137 36.61 -24.45 -10.51
N LEU A 138 37.80 -23.84 -10.42
CA LEU A 138 38.77 -23.81 -11.49
C LEU A 138 39.21 -25.27 -11.73
N VAL A 139 38.62 -25.90 -12.72
CA VAL A 139 39.15 -27.13 -13.27
C VAL A 139 40.47 -26.79 -13.92
N ARG A 140 41.57 -27.10 -13.23
CA ARG A 140 42.89 -27.05 -13.81
C ARG A 140 43.00 -28.28 -14.68
N ASP A 141 42.87 -28.09 -15.97
CA ASP A 141 43.37 -29.06 -16.95
C ASP A 141 44.89 -29.15 -16.82
N THR A 142 45.33 -30.22 -16.26
CA THR A 142 46.70 -30.62 -16.34
C THR A 142 46.93 -31.26 -17.71
N GLU A 143 47.22 -30.47 -18.69
CA GLU A 143 47.82 -31.00 -19.90
C GLU A 143 49.24 -31.51 -19.57
N SER A 144 49.34 -32.83 -19.57
CA SER A 144 50.59 -33.55 -19.56
C SER A 144 51.26 -33.36 -20.90
N LEU A 145 52.28 -32.53 -20.94
CA LEU A 145 53.20 -32.48 -22.05
C LEU A 145 54.13 -33.70 -22.00
N HIS A 146 53.86 -34.68 -22.84
CA HIS A 146 54.89 -35.65 -23.24
C HIS A 146 55.69 -35.06 -24.38
N GLY A 147 56.85 -34.54 -24.06
CA GLY A 147 57.90 -34.31 -25.02
C GLY A 147 58.76 -35.53 -25.12
N ALA A 148 58.72 -36.23 -26.24
CA ALA A 148 59.70 -37.26 -26.57
C ALA A 148 60.71 -36.70 -27.53
N GLU A 149 62.00 -36.89 -27.22
CA GLU A 149 63.23 -36.85 -28.03
C GLU A 149 63.50 -35.60 -28.88
#